data_0f88fd9cb04bcd8bf69dd52b1c4d773d
#
_entry.id   0f88fd9cb04bcd8bf69dd52b1c4d773d
#
_cell.length_a   1.000
_cell.length_b   1.000
_cell.length_c   1.000
_cell.angle_alpha   90.00
_cell.angle_beta   90.00
_cell.angle_gamma   90.00
#
_symmetry.space_group_name_H-M   'P 1'
#
loop_
_entity.id
_entity.type
_entity.pdbx_description
1 polymer ?
#
loop_
_entity_poly.entity_id
_entity_poly.type
_entity_poly.pdbx_seq_one_letter_code
_entity_poly.pdbx_strand_id
1 'polypeptide(L)'
;MKTKFQCRLTPVSSALSAAAATKVGLILAAAAAASFAGSALADGKALYMEKTCIACHGKDAKKPLTPEYPKLAGQNAKYAEKQMLDIKSGARANGNSAAMKGVMHLVSDEEIKELAKYLSEIK
;
A
#
# COMPACT_ATOMS: atom_id res chain seq x y z
N MET A 1 5.20 34.67 -28.28
CA MET A 1 5.05 33.56 -29.26
C MET A 1 4.19 32.48 -28.58
N LYS A 2 2.95 32.33 -29.08
CA LYS A 2 1.97 31.38 -28.53
C LYS A 2 1.87 30.19 -29.50
N THR A 3 2.36 29.04 -29.12
CA THR A 3 2.25 27.80 -29.92
C THR A 3 1.04 27.00 -29.43
N LYS A 4 -0.02 27.02 -30.26
CA LYS A 4 -1.20 26.20 -30.09
C LYS A 4 -0.91 24.80 -30.63
N PHE A 5 -0.89 23.78 -29.73
CA PHE A 5 -0.93 22.38 -30.13
C PHE A 5 -2.39 21.99 -30.39
N GLN A 6 -2.70 21.74 -31.64
CA GLN A 6 -4.02 21.30 -32.09
C GLN A 6 -3.98 19.79 -32.29
N CYS A 7 -4.62 19.06 -31.38
CA CYS A 7 -4.78 17.61 -31.48
C CYS A 7 -5.90 17.30 -32.49
N ARG A 8 -5.54 16.76 -33.68
CA ARG A 8 -6.50 16.28 -34.69
C ARG A 8 -7.00 14.89 -34.26
N LEU A 9 -8.28 14.82 -33.94
CA LEU A 9 -9.03 13.57 -33.85
C LEU A 9 -9.42 13.09 -35.24
N THR A 10 -8.99 11.91 -35.65
CA THR A 10 -9.46 11.22 -36.85
C THR A 10 -10.59 10.26 -36.47
N PRO A 11 -11.74 10.31 -37.15
CA PRO A 11 -12.79 9.32 -36.91
C PRO A 11 -12.49 8.05 -37.73
N VAL A 12 -12.47 6.92 -37.03
CA VAL A 12 -12.46 5.59 -37.66
C VAL A 12 -13.89 5.20 -37.99
N SER A 13 -14.18 5.13 -39.27
CA SER A 13 -15.49 4.80 -39.84
C SER A 13 -15.76 3.30 -39.70
N SER A 14 -16.95 2.97 -39.21
CA SER A 14 -17.52 1.66 -39.12
C SER A 14 -17.86 1.09 -40.49
N ALA A 15 -17.51 -0.14 -40.78
CA ALA A 15 -18.12 -0.94 -41.82
C ALA A 15 -18.88 -2.09 -41.18
N LEU A 16 -20.21 -2.01 -41.27
CA LEU A 16 -21.12 -3.12 -41.06
C LEU A 16 -20.94 -4.13 -42.18
N SER A 17 -20.80 -5.40 -41.87
CA SER A 17 -21.15 -6.49 -42.77
C SER A 17 -22.00 -7.47 -42.03
N ALA A 18 -23.25 -7.60 -42.51
CA ALA A 18 -24.23 -8.59 -42.08
C ALA A 18 -24.04 -9.87 -42.93
N ALA A 19 -24.14 -11.01 -42.29
CA ALA A 19 -24.95 -12.16 -42.67
C ALA A 19 -24.35 -13.47 -42.12
N ALA A 20 -25.05 -14.17 -41.36
CA ALA A 20 -25.65 -15.48 -41.64
C ALA A 20 -25.93 -16.22 -40.31
N ALA A 21 -27.20 -16.57 -40.17
CA ALA A 21 -27.73 -17.34 -39.06
C ALA A 21 -27.27 -18.81 -39.17
N THR A 22 -26.89 -19.39 -38.03
CA THR A 22 -27.08 -20.82 -37.79
C THR A 22 -27.33 -21.04 -36.28
N LYS A 23 -28.51 -21.57 -36.00
CA LYS A 23 -28.94 -22.08 -34.70
C LYS A 23 -28.08 -23.29 -34.37
N VAL A 24 -27.56 -23.41 -33.16
CA VAL A 24 -27.45 -24.66 -32.39
C VAL A 24 -27.07 -24.30 -30.93
N GLY A 25 -27.94 -24.72 -29.98
CA GLY A 25 -27.62 -25.36 -28.71
C GLY A 25 -26.98 -24.56 -27.59
N LEU A 26 -27.81 -23.94 -26.83
CA LEU A 26 -27.93 -23.96 -25.36
C LEU A 26 -26.90 -24.87 -24.65
N ILE A 27 -25.96 -24.28 -23.91
CA ILE A 27 -25.55 -24.67 -22.55
C ILE A 27 -24.98 -23.39 -21.87
N LEU A 28 -25.79 -22.77 -21.00
CA LEU A 28 -25.32 -21.84 -20.03
C LEU A 28 -24.53 -22.58 -18.94
N ALA A 29 -23.25 -22.43 -18.90
CA ALA A 29 -22.46 -22.64 -17.71
C ALA A 29 -21.84 -21.27 -17.32
N ALA A 30 -22.62 -20.47 -16.63
CA ALA A 30 -22.12 -19.27 -15.98
C ALA A 30 -21.30 -19.70 -14.74
N ALA A 31 -20.03 -20.04 -14.93
CA ALA A 31 -19.07 -20.11 -13.86
C ALA A 31 -18.68 -18.68 -13.49
N ALA A 32 -19.46 -18.08 -12.61
CA ALA A 32 -19.05 -16.88 -11.90
C ALA A 32 -17.89 -17.26 -10.95
N ALA A 33 -16.68 -17.28 -11.49
CA ALA A 33 -15.47 -17.28 -10.68
C ALA A 33 -15.40 -15.91 -10.01
N ALA A 34 -16.00 -15.80 -8.82
CA ALA A 34 -15.75 -14.72 -7.92
C ALA A 34 -14.26 -14.82 -7.52
N SER A 35 -13.41 -14.13 -8.26
CA SER A 35 -12.03 -13.89 -7.86
C SER A 35 -12.08 -13.04 -6.61
N PHE A 36 -12.11 -13.69 -5.45
CA PHE A 36 -11.66 -13.06 -4.22
C PHE A 36 -10.18 -12.77 -4.40
N ALA A 37 -9.88 -11.62 -4.96
CA ALA A 37 -8.58 -11.01 -4.78
C ALA A 37 -8.46 -10.65 -3.30
N GLY A 38 -8.16 -11.65 -2.47
CA GLY A 38 -7.66 -11.42 -1.14
C GLY A 38 -6.41 -10.58 -1.34
N SER A 39 -6.45 -9.32 -0.94
CA SER A 39 -5.24 -8.53 -0.81
C SER A 39 -4.33 -9.33 0.11
N ALA A 40 -3.30 -9.97 -0.45
CA ALA A 40 -2.24 -10.56 0.34
C ALA A 40 -1.63 -9.38 1.10
N LEU A 41 -1.96 -9.29 2.40
CA LEU A 41 -1.33 -8.30 3.26
C LEU A 41 0.17 -8.56 3.17
N ALA A 42 0.92 -7.55 2.77
CA ALA A 42 2.36 -7.68 2.65
C ALA A 42 2.93 -8.06 4.01
N ASP A 43 3.90 -8.99 4.02
CA ASP A 43 4.61 -9.39 5.23
C ASP A 43 5.17 -8.15 5.95
N GLY A 44 4.88 -8.01 7.24
CA GLY A 44 5.31 -6.86 8.04
C GLY A 44 6.83 -6.63 7.99
N LYS A 45 7.62 -7.69 7.82
CA LYS A 45 9.07 -7.58 7.59
C LYS A 45 9.39 -6.95 6.25
N ALA A 46 8.70 -7.35 5.18
CA ALA A 46 8.87 -6.77 3.85
C ALA A 46 8.47 -5.29 3.88
N LEU A 47 7.35 -4.95 4.50
CA LEU A 47 6.91 -3.56 4.71
C LEU A 47 7.94 -2.73 5.48
N TYR A 48 8.53 -3.28 6.54
CA TYR A 48 9.56 -2.61 7.33
C TYR A 48 10.78 -2.20 6.48
N MET A 49 11.15 -3.04 5.53
CA MET A 49 12.23 -2.77 4.57
C MET A 49 11.78 -1.77 3.50
N GLU A 50 10.64 -2.02 2.86
CA GLU A 50 10.11 -1.24 1.74
C GLU A 50 9.79 0.20 2.13
N LYS A 51 9.14 0.39 3.27
CA LYS A 51 8.78 1.72 3.79
C LYS A 51 9.97 2.43 4.49
N THR A 52 11.19 1.96 4.26
CA THR A 52 12.43 2.59 4.75
C THR A 52 12.57 2.72 6.27
N CYS A 53 11.80 1.99 7.05
CA CYS A 53 11.86 2.02 8.52
C CYS A 53 13.27 1.69 9.04
N ILE A 54 13.97 0.82 8.31
CA ILE A 54 15.34 0.40 8.63
C ILE A 54 16.35 1.55 8.67
N ALA A 55 16.09 2.64 7.92
CA ALA A 55 17.02 3.76 7.81
C ALA A 55 17.21 4.50 9.13
N CYS A 56 16.18 4.52 9.97
CA CYS A 56 16.22 5.20 11.27
C CYS A 56 16.25 4.20 12.44
N HIS A 57 15.43 3.13 12.35
CA HIS A 57 15.23 2.19 13.45
C HIS A 57 16.16 0.97 13.44
N GLY A 58 17.04 0.90 12.41
CA GLY A 58 17.99 -0.18 12.24
C GLY A 58 17.39 -1.43 11.58
N LYS A 59 18.26 -2.29 11.06
CA LYS A 59 17.88 -3.46 10.24
C LYS A 59 16.94 -4.43 10.93
N ASP A 60 17.11 -4.59 12.23
CA ASP A 60 16.36 -5.52 13.08
C ASP A 60 15.45 -4.82 14.11
N ALA A 61 15.24 -3.52 13.96
CA ALA A 61 14.48 -2.67 14.89
C ALA A 61 15.02 -2.65 16.35
N LYS A 62 16.20 -3.25 16.59
CA LYS A 62 16.83 -3.34 17.93
C LYS A 62 17.89 -2.28 18.15
N LYS A 63 18.59 -1.90 17.09
CA LYS A 63 19.69 -0.95 17.13
C LYS A 63 19.39 0.21 16.20
N PRO A 64 18.76 1.30 16.68
CA PRO A 64 18.49 2.47 15.87
C PRO A 64 19.80 3.14 15.44
N LEU A 65 19.74 3.93 14.37
CA LEU A 65 20.89 4.63 13.81
C LEU A 65 21.51 5.62 14.80
N THR A 66 20.66 6.31 15.56
CA THR A 66 21.06 7.23 16.63
C THR A 66 20.24 6.95 17.89
N PRO A 67 20.72 7.34 19.08
CA PRO A 67 19.99 7.17 20.34
C PRO A 67 18.64 7.89 20.40
N GLU A 68 18.44 8.89 19.55
CA GLU A 68 17.20 9.69 19.48
C GLU A 68 16.06 8.93 18.83
N TYR A 69 16.36 7.90 18.01
CA TYR A 69 15.33 7.07 17.42
C TYR A 69 14.98 5.91 18.37
N PRO A 70 13.70 5.60 18.54
CA PRO A 70 13.31 4.54 19.45
C PRO A 70 13.66 3.15 18.89
N LYS A 71 14.03 2.25 19.79
CA LYS A 71 14.02 0.81 19.57
C LYS A 71 12.57 0.37 19.42
N LEU A 72 12.26 -0.39 18.37
CA LEU A 72 10.89 -0.84 18.08
C LEU A 72 10.67 -2.34 18.34
N ALA A 73 11.75 -3.15 18.34
CA ALA A 73 11.66 -4.58 18.54
C ALA A 73 11.03 -4.93 19.89
N GLY A 74 10.07 -5.86 19.88
CA GLY A 74 9.39 -6.36 21.06
C GLY A 74 8.36 -5.40 21.65
N GLN A 75 7.99 -4.33 20.93
CA GLN A 75 6.97 -3.39 21.39
C GLN A 75 5.58 -4.03 21.29
N ASN A 76 4.69 -3.66 22.22
CA ASN A 76 3.30 -4.12 22.17
C ASN A 76 2.63 -3.68 20.85
N ALA A 77 2.01 -4.63 20.14
CA ALA A 77 1.43 -4.38 18.81
C ALA A 77 0.38 -3.27 18.83
N LYS A 78 -0.58 -3.29 19.76
CA LYS A 78 -1.64 -2.26 19.86
C LYS A 78 -1.06 -0.88 20.18
N TYR A 79 -0.01 -0.84 21.01
CA TYR A 79 0.67 0.41 21.32
C TYR A 79 1.40 0.93 20.07
N ALA A 80 2.15 0.08 19.37
CA ALA A 80 2.88 0.45 18.18
C ALA A 80 1.93 0.95 17.07
N GLU A 81 0.82 0.24 16.83
CA GLU A 81 -0.23 0.64 15.89
C GLU A 81 -0.76 2.03 16.23
N LYS A 82 -1.18 2.23 17.48
CA LYS A 82 -1.70 3.54 17.91
C LYS A 82 -0.67 4.65 17.73
N GLN A 83 0.59 4.43 18.10
CA GLN A 83 1.63 5.45 17.95
C GLN A 83 1.87 5.81 16.48
N MET A 84 1.89 4.84 15.57
CA MET A 84 2.03 5.09 14.13
C MET A 84 0.84 5.88 13.57
N LEU A 85 -0.39 5.56 13.96
CA LEU A 85 -1.60 6.30 13.57
C LEU A 85 -1.59 7.73 14.14
N ASP A 86 -1.19 7.92 15.40
CA ASP A 86 -1.10 9.24 16.02
C ASP A 86 -0.05 10.13 15.33
N ILE A 87 1.08 9.55 14.92
CA ILE A 87 2.10 10.28 14.14
C ILE A 87 1.56 10.61 12.75
N LYS A 88 0.92 9.65 12.07
CA LYS A 88 0.34 9.83 10.74
C LYS A 88 -0.68 10.97 10.71
N SER A 89 -1.59 10.99 11.67
CA SER A 89 -2.62 12.04 11.80
C SER A 89 -2.05 13.38 12.29
N GLY A 90 -0.91 13.36 12.97
CA GLY A 90 -0.31 14.52 13.63
C GLY A 90 -0.78 14.73 15.07
N ALA A 91 -1.59 13.82 15.63
CA ALA A 91 -1.95 13.83 17.04
C ALA A 91 -0.74 13.67 17.96
N ARG A 92 0.30 12.99 17.46
CA ARG A 92 1.62 12.95 18.07
C ARG A 92 2.62 13.72 17.21
N ALA A 93 3.11 14.84 17.69
CA ALA A 93 4.02 15.74 16.97
C ALA A 93 5.26 16.17 17.78
N ASN A 94 5.52 15.53 18.93
CA ASN A 94 6.63 15.87 19.80
C ASN A 94 7.96 15.24 19.33
N GLY A 95 9.07 15.89 19.67
CA GLY A 95 10.41 15.44 19.33
C GLY A 95 10.59 15.21 17.82
N ASN A 96 11.19 14.07 17.44
CA ASN A 96 11.44 13.70 16.04
C ASN A 96 10.23 13.10 15.32
N SER A 97 9.03 13.13 15.92
CA SER A 97 7.81 12.60 15.29
C SER A 97 7.44 13.31 13.99
N ALA A 98 7.83 14.57 13.81
CA ALA A 98 7.61 15.32 12.58
C ALA A 98 8.30 14.66 11.36
N ALA A 99 9.55 14.20 11.53
CA ALA A 99 10.28 13.50 10.49
C ALA A 99 9.60 12.15 10.15
N MET A 100 9.18 11.41 11.17
CA MET A 100 8.48 10.14 10.97
C MET A 100 7.10 10.33 10.33
N LYS A 101 6.42 11.45 10.54
CA LYS A 101 5.13 11.75 9.89
C LYS A 101 5.22 11.66 8.37
N GLY A 102 6.31 12.16 7.77
CA GLY A 102 6.56 12.06 6.33
C GLY A 102 6.60 10.62 5.84
N VAL A 103 7.21 9.71 6.58
CA VAL A 103 7.22 8.27 6.27
C VAL A 103 5.84 7.65 6.46
N MET A 104 5.13 8.00 7.55
CA MET A 104 3.82 7.42 7.85
C MET A 104 2.73 7.77 6.82
N HIS A 105 2.88 8.86 6.07
CA HIS A 105 1.99 9.16 4.94
C HIS A 105 2.09 8.15 3.78
N LEU A 106 3.19 7.41 3.68
CA LEU A 106 3.42 6.38 2.65
C LEU A 106 2.90 4.99 3.07
N VAL A 107 2.35 4.88 4.27
CA VAL A 107 1.92 3.61 4.87
C VAL A 107 0.40 3.64 5.07
N SER A 108 -0.31 2.64 4.56
CA SER A 108 -1.75 2.51 4.80
C SER A 108 -2.05 2.09 6.25
N ASP A 109 -3.31 2.19 6.67
CA ASP A 109 -3.69 1.81 8.04
C ASP A 109 -3.65 0.28 8.22
N GLU A 110 -3.88 -0.48 7.15
CA GLU A 110 -3.73 -1.94 7.11
C GLU A 110 -2.24 -2.34 7.23
N GLU A 111 -1.36 -1.67 6.48
CA GLU A 111 0.08 -1.88 6.57
C GLU A 111 0.63 -1.53 7.96
N ILE A 112 0.07 -0.52 8.62
CA ILE A 112 0.43 -0.15 10.01
C ILE A 112 0.13 -1.31 10.97
N LYS A 113 -0.98 -2.00 10.81
CA LYS A 113 -1.33 -3.17 11.64
C LYS A 113 -0.34 -4.31 11.44
N GLU A 114 0.02 -4.60 10.21
CA GLU A 114 1.00 -5.66 9.89
C GLU A 114 2.40 -5.30 10.41
N LEU A 115 2.82 -4.04 10.27
CA LEU A 115 4.07 -3.55 10.85
C LEU A 115 4.08 -3.68 12.37
N ALA A 116 3.00 -3.29 13.03
CA ALA A 116 2.87 -3.36 14.49
C ALA A 116 2.95 -4.80 15.00
N LYS A 117 2.30 -5.73 14.30
CA LYS A 117 2.37 -7.16 14.57
C LYS A 117 3.80 -7.67 14.43
N TYR A 118 4.43 -7.43 13.27
CA TYR A 118 5.82 -7.81 13.03
C TYR A 118 6.78 -7.31 14.12
N LEU A 119 6.70 -6.02 14.46
CA LEU A 119 7.56 -5.41 15.47
C LEU A 119 7.40 -6.07 16.85
N SER A 120 6.19 -6.50 17.20
CA SER A 120 5.91 -7.17 18.48
C SER A 120 6.50 -8.59 18.56
N GLU A 121 6.69 -9.25 17.43
CA GLU A 121 7.20 -10.61 17.33
C GLU A 121 8.75 -10.69 17.34
N ILE A 122 9.43 -9.56 17.15
CA ILE A 122 10.90 -9.49 17.19
C ILE A 122 11.39 -9.62 18.64
N LYS A 123 12.10 -10.70 18.93
CA LYS A 123 12.71 -10.96 20.26
C LYS A 123 14.13 -10.44 20.35
#